data_b6cf92eb4ab96916f03f5c6faf831552
#
_entry.id   b6cf92eb4ab96916f03f5c6faf831552
#
_cell.length_a   1.000
_cell.length_b   1.000
_cell.length_c   1.000
_cell.angle_alpha   90.00
_cell.angle_beta   90.00
_cell.angle_gamma   90.00
#
_symmetry.space_group_name_H-M   'P 1'
#
loop_
_entity.id
_entity.type
_entity.pdbx_description
1 polymer ?
#
loop_
_entity_poly.entity_id
_entity_poly.type
_entity_poly.pdbx_seq_one_letter_code
_entity_poly.pdbx_strand_id
1 'polypeptide(L)'
;TSGHLERLSDGKPPKEMVFIQCVGSRCSADRGKSYCSKICCMYTAKHAMLIRDKYPDVNVTVFYIDVRTPGKNFDEFYRRAVEQYGVNYIKGQVGKVIPQPDGKLLVQGVDLLDNKQIKKEADMVVLAAAIEPNPDVRKIATMLTASIDTNNFLTEAHAKLRPVESPTAGIFLSGVCQGPK
;
A
#
# COMPACT_ATOMS: atom_id res chain seq x y z
N THR A 1 12.91 -13.72 7.31
CA THR A 1 11.73 -14.05 6.52
C THR A 1 11.92 -15.40 5.88
N SER A 2 11.27 -16.43 6.44
CA SER A 2 11.36 -17.84 6.03
C SER A 2 10.75 -18.11 4.64
N GLY A 3 10.03 -17.14 4.06
CA GLY A 3 9.28 -17.33 2.81
C GLY A 3 8.03 -18.21 2.97
N HIS A 4 7.59 -18.45 4.21
CA HIS A 4 6.33 -19.14 4.50
C HIS A 4 5.22 -18.15 4.81
N LEU A 5 4.00 -18.50 4.42
CA LEU A 5 2.79 -17.75 4.72
C LEU A 5 2.03 -18.51 5.83
N GLU A 6 2.05 -17.95 7.02
CA GLU A 6 1.48 -18.57 8.22
C GLU A 6 0.75 -17.53 9.07
N ARG A 7 -0.38 -17.93 9.66
CA ARG A 7 -1.07 -17.12 10.66
C ARG A 7 -0.29 -17.18 11.98
N LEU A 8 -0.10 -16.03 12.61
CA LEU A 8 0.58 -15.95 13.91
C LEU A 8 -0.18 -16.68 15.02
N SER A 9 -1.50 -16.86 14.88
CA SER A 9 -2.36 -17.48 15.88
C SER A 9 -2.20 -18.99 16.01
N ASP A 10 -1.93 -19.69 14.90
CA ASP A 10 -1.93 -21.16 14.87
C ASP A 10 -0.88 -21.79 13.94
N GLY A 11 -0.02 -20.97 13.32
CA GLY A 11 1.04 -21.43 12.42
C GLY A 11 0.55 -22.05 11.10
N LYS A 12 -0.75 -21.98 10.79
CA LYS A 12 -1.32 -22.56 9.57
C LYS A 12 -1.39 -21.50 8.44
N PRO A 13 -1.29 -21.91 7.16
CA PRO A 13 -1.52 -21.01 6.07
C PRO A 13 -2.98 -20.52 6.06
N PRO A 14 -3.22 -19.22 5.79
CA PRO A 14 -4.58 -18.69 5.63
C PRO A 14 -5.22 -19.27 4.37
N LYS A 15 -6.55 -19.40 4.35
CA LYS A 15 -7.33 -19.73 3.15
C LYS A 15 -7.94 -18.49 2.50
N GLU A 16 -8.37 -17.53 3.30
CA GLU A 16 -8.99 -16.28 2.86
C GLU A 16 -8.13 -15.09 3.28
N MET A 17 -7.57 -14.37 2.33
CA MET A 17 -6.76 -13.18 2.57
C MET A 17 -7.42 -11.95 1.99
N VAL A 18 -7.40 -10.86 2.74
CA VAL A 18 -7.90 -9.56 2.30
C VAL A 18 -6.78 -8.53 2.41
N PHE A 19 -6.48 -7.86 1.30
CA PHE A 19 -5.61 -6.68 1.26
C PHE A 19 -6.48 -5.41 1.24
N ILE A 20 -6.14 -4.44 2.07
CA ILE A 20 -6.81 -3.15 2.13
C ILE A 20 -5.83 -2.09 1.69
N GLN A 21 -6.12 -1.44 0.55
CA GLN A 21 -5.29 -0.38 -0.02
C GLN A 21 -5.52 0.98 0.64
N CYS A 22 -4.56 1.86 0.49
CA CYS A 22 -4.62 3.27 0.92
C CYS A 22 -4.88 3.48 2.42
N VAL A 23 -4.46 2.55 3.29
CA VAL A 23 -4.64 2.69 4.74
C VAL A 23 -3.80 3.86 5.26
N GLY A 24 -4.45 4.91 5.75
CA GLY A 24 -3.79 6.14 6.20
C GLY A 24 -3.25 7.04 5.07
N SER A 25 -3.53 6.72 3.79
CA SER A 25 -3.20 7.54 2.62
C SER A 25 -4.44 8.02 1.91
N ARG A 26 -4.33 9.16 1.17
CA ARG A 26 -5.41 9.70 0.34
C ARG A 26 -6.69 10.00 1.14
N CYS A 27 -6.53 10.43 2.35
CA CYS A 27 -7.62 10.77 3.27
C CYS A 27 -7.41 12.18 3.85
N SER A 28 -8.39 12.64 4.59
CA SER A 28 -8.31 13.93 5.29
C SER A 28 -7.21 13.91 6.35
N ALA A 29 -6.67 15.10 6.67
CA ALA A 29 -5.51 15.25 7.55
C ALA A 29 -5.72 14.71 8.98
N ASP A 30 -6.97 14.66 9.44
CA ASP A 30 -7.37 14.08 10.73
C ASP A 30 -7.32 12.55 10.76
N ARG A 31 -7.30 11.89 9.58
CA ARG A 31 -7.30 10.42 9.45
C ARG A 31 -6.01 9.84 8.89
N GLY A 32 -5.11 10.69 8.41
CA GLY A 32 -3.84 10.25 7.81
C GLY A 32 -3.25 11.26 6.86
N LYS A 33 -2.67 10.79 5.77
CA LYS A 33 -1.97 11.62 4.79
C LYS A 33 -2.83 11.87 3.55
N SER A 34 -2.81 13.10 3.05
CA SER A 34 -3.57 13.48 1.85
C SER A 34 -2.96 12.93 0.56
N TYR A 35 -1.67 12.60 0.55
CA TYR A 35 -0.96 12.08 -0.61
C TYR A 35 -1.11 10.56 -0.78
N CYS A 36 -0.79 10.08 -1.99
CA CYS A 36 -0.67 8.67 -2.31
C CYS A 36 0.75 8.17 -2.04
N SER A 37 0.89 7.00 -1.42
CA SER A 37 2.19 6.35 -1.22
C SER A 37 2.78 5.71 -2.49
N LYS A 38 2.09 5.73 -3.62
CA LYS A 38 2.44 5.32 -4.99
C LYS A 38 2.86 3.85 -5.19
N ILE A 39 3.50 3.22 -4.22
CA ILE A 39 4.04 1.86 -4.36
C ILE A 39 3.08 0.75 -3.95
N CYS A 40 2.02 1.07 -3.18
CA CYS A 40 1.17 0.03 -2.55
C CYS A 40 0.45 -0.84 -3.58
N CYS A 41 -0.09 -0.26 -4.66
CA CYS A 41 -0.79 -1.04 -5.68
C CYS A 41 0.11 -2.11 -6.31
N MET A 42 1.37 -1.76 -6.56
CA MET A 42 2.32 -2.67 -7.22
C MET A 42 2.86 -3.73 -6.28
N TYR A 43 3.22 -3.39 -5.03
CA TYR A 43 3.67 -4.43 -4.11
C TYR A 43 2.54 -5.37 -3.67
N THR A 44 1.30 -4.87 -3.58
CA THR A 44 0.14 -5.73 -3.30
C THR A 44 -0.11 -6.69 -4.46
N ALA A 45 -0.10 -6.23 -5.71
CA ALA A 45 -0.19 -7.11 -6.88
C ALA A 45 0.91 -8.18 -6.86
N LYS A 46 2.16 -7.78 -6.59
CA LYS A 46 3.28 -8.72 -6.46
C LYS A 46 3.05 -9.76 -5.35
N HIS A 47 2.66 -9.32 -4.16
CA HIS A 47 2.43 -10.23 -3.03
C HIS A 47 1.26 -11.17 -3.31
N ALA A 48 0.17 -10.65 -3.88
CA ALA A 48 -0.99 -11.45 -4.25
C ALA A 48 -0.63 -12.55 -5.26
N MET A 49 0.16 -12.23 -6.30
CA MET A 49 0.63 -13.22 -7.27
C MET A 49 1.55 -14.26 -6.62
N LEU A 50 2.52 -13.85 -5.79
CA LEU A 50 3.41 -14.78 -5.08
C LEU A 50 2.66 -15.73 -4.14
N ILE A 51 1.58 -15.23 -3.49
CA ILE A 51 0.72 -16.05 -2.65
C ILE A 51 -0.02 -17.08 -3.51
N ARG A 52 -0.64 -16.65 -4.59
CA ARG A 52 -1.38 -17.53 -5.49
C ARG A 52 -0.49 -18.56 -6.21
N ASP A 53 0.75 -18.17 -6.52
CA ASP A 53 1.75 -19.05 -7.12
C ASP A 53 2.16 -20.17 -6.14
N LYS A 54 2.46 -19.80 -4.92
CA LYS A 54 2.96 -20.74 -3.89
C LYS A 54 1.83 -21.51 -3.19
N TYR A 55 0.65 -20.90 -3.07
CA TYR A 55 -0.52 -21.45 -2.37
C TYR A 55 -1.78 -21.28 -3.25
N PRO A 56 -1.98 -22.14 -4.25
CA PRO A 56 -3.10 -22.01 -5.22
C PRO A 56 -4.49 -22.02 -4.59
N ASP A 57 -4.64 -22.65 -3.42
CA ASP A 57 -5.91 -22.77 -2.70
C ASP A 57 -6.25 -21.53 -1.86
N VAL A 58 -5.33 -20.56 -1.75
CA VAL A 58 -5.57 -19.31 -1.00
C VAL A 58 -6.32 -18.32 -1.86
N ASN A 59 -7.49 -17.90 -1.41
CA ASN A 59 -8.25 -16.82 -2.03
C ASN A 59 -7.70 -15.46 -1.60
N VAL A 60 -7.39 -14.61 -2.56
CA VAL A 60 -6.88 -13.27 -2.33
C VAL A 60 -7.86 -12.23 -2.84
N THR A 61 -8.32 -11.35 -1.97
CA THR A 61 -9.18 -10.22 -2.31
C THR A 61 -8.48 -8.90 -1.97
N VAL A 62 -8.55 -7.93 -2.88
CA VAL A 62 -7.93 -6.61 -2.72
C VAL A 62 -9.01 -5.53 -2.79
N PHE A 63 -9.23 -4.80 -1.70
CA PHE A 63 -10.05 -3.59 -1.72
C PHE A 63 -9.22 -2.39 -2.14
N TYR A 64 -9.67 -1.63 -3.14
CA TYR A 64 -8.94 -0.51 -3.71
C TYR A 64 -9.85 0.66 -4.08
N ILE A 65 -9.30 1.88 -4.09
CA ILE A 65 -9.97 3.09 -4.56
C ILE A 65 -9.78 3.24 -6.08
N ASP A 66 -8.54 3.23 -6.51
CA ASP A 66 -8.06 3.09 -7.89
C ASP A 66 -6.72 2.35 -7.88
N VAL A 67 -6.36 1.70 -8.97
CA VAL A 67 -5.06 1.06 -9.12
C VAL A 67 -4.12 2.03 -9.83
N ARG A 68 -2.99 2.34 -9.19
CA ARG A 68 -1.94 3.20 -9.75
C ARG A 68 -0.74 2.37 -10.16
N THR A 69 -0.43 2.41 -11.44
CA THR A 69 0.62 1.63 -12.10
C THR A 69 1.69 2.57 -12.69
N PRO A 70 2.47 3.30 -11.83
CA PRO A 70 3.38 4.33 -12.29
C PRO A 70 4.68 3.72 -12.82
N GLY A 71 4.65 3.19 -14.03
CA GLY A 71 5.83 2.63 -14.67
C GLY A 71 5.51 1.86 -15.95
N LYS A 72 6.54 1.65 -16.77
CA LYS A 72 6.42 0.85 -17.98
C LYS A 72 6.08 -0.60 -17.64
N ASN A 73 5.09 -1.17 -18.29
CA ASN A 73 4.58 -2.54 -18.12
C ASN A 73 3.95 -2.83 -16.73
N PHE A 74 3.66 -1.80 -15.91
CA PHE A 74 3.05 -2.02 -14.60
C PHE A 74 1.54 -2.26 -14.70
N ASP A 75 0.89 -1.74 -15.74
CA ASP A 75 -0.51 -2.05 -16.01
C ASP A 75 -0.69 -3.53 -16.40
N GLU A 76 0.18 -4.03 -17.26
CA GLU A 76 0.23 -5.44 -17.64
C GLU A 76 0.53 -6.34 -16.43
N PHE A 77 1.40 -5.88 -15.53
CA PHE A 77 1.70 -6.60 -14.30
C PHE A 77 0.46 -6.71 -13.40
N TYR A 78 -0.31 -5.62 -13.25
CA TYR A 78 -1.57 -5.63 -12.52
C TYR A 78 -2.61 -6.54 -13.19
N ARG A 79 -2.80 -6.43 -14.52
CA ARG A 79 -3.72 -7.29 -15.26
C ARG A 79 -3.38 -8.76 -15.08
N ARG A 80 -2.12 -9.11 -15.09
CA ARG A 80 -1.66 -10.47 -14.84
C ARG A 80 -2.10 -11.00 -13.48
N ALA A 81 -2.06 -10.17 -12.43
CA ALA A 81 -2.56 -10.56 -11.11
C ALA A 81 -4.05 -10.94 -11.14
N VAL A 82 -4.86 -10.22 -11.93
CA VAL A 82 -6.30 -10.48 -12.08
C VAL A 82 -6.54 -11.69 -12.99
N GLU A 83 -5.98 -11.67 -14.22
CA GLU A 83 -6.34 -12.59 -15.30
C GLU A 83 -5.69 -13.96 -15.15
N GLN A 84 -4.43 -14.03 -14.72
CA GLN A 84 -3.67 -15.28 -14.63
C GLN A 84 -3.67 -15.87 -13.22
N TYR A 85 -3.62 -15.03 -12.20
CA TYR A 85 -3.56 -15.49 -10.81
C TYR A 85 -4.91 -15.46 -10.09
N GLY A 86 -5.97 -14.96 -10.73
CA GLY A 86 -7.32 -14.96 -10.19
C GLY A 86 -7.46 -14.13 -8.91
N VAL A 87 -6.66 -13.06 -8.76
CA VAL A 87 -6.79 -12.16 -7.62
C VAL A 87 -8.06 -11.33 -7.76
N ASN A 88 -8.93 -11.38 -6.76
CA ASN A 88 -10.19 -10.66 -6.76
C ASN A 88 -9.99 -9.20 -6.34
N TYR A 89 -10.23 -8.26 -7.24
CA TYR A 89 -10.15 -6.83 -6.98
C TYR A 89 -11.55 -6.22 -6.83
N ILE A 90 -11.84 -5.63 -5.67
CA ILE A 90 -13.09 -4.96 -5.35
C ILE A 90 -12.84 -3.46 -5.27
N LYS A 91 -13.44 -2.70 -6.19
CA LYS A 91 -13.39 -1.24 -6.13
C LYS A 91 -14.28 -0.74 -5.00
N GLY A 92 -13.66 -0.37 -3.89
CA GLY A 92 -14.44 -0.01 -2.71
C GLY A 92 -13.57 0.38 -1.52
N GLN A 93 -14.26 0.64 -0.43
CA GLN A 93 -13.62 1.01 0.84
C GLN A 93 -14.07 0.07 1.94
N VAL A 94 -13.11 -0.32 2.77
CA VAL A 94 -13.37 -1.06 4.01
C VAL A 94 -13.60 -0.06 5.13
N GLY A 95 -14.74 -0.17 5.76
CA GLY A 95 -15.11 0.67 6.91
C GLY A 95 -14.68 0.09 8.24
N LYS A 96 -14.71 -1.25 8.37
CA LYS A 96 -14.37 -1.93 9.63
C LYS A 96 -13.75 -3.31 9.38
N VAL A 97 -12.83 -3.69 10.27
CA VAL A 97 -12.34 -5.07 10.43
C VAL A 97 -12.60 -5.48 11.87
N ILE A 98 -13.38 -6.52 12.05
CA ILE A 98 -13.90 -6.94 13.36
C ILE A 98 -13.39 -8.35 13.67
N PRO A 99 -12.60 -8.53 14.74
CA PRO A 99 -12.22 -9.86 15.20
C PRO A 99 -13.44 -10.70 15.59
N GLN A 100 -13.47 -11.97 15.21
CA GLN A 100 -14.52 -12.92 15.52
C GLN A 100 -14.03 -13.91 16.59
N PRO A 101 -14.95 -14.51 17.36
CA PRO A 101 -14.60 -15.47 18.41
C PRO A 101 -13.85 -16.72 17.91
N ASP A 102 -14.05 -17.09 16.65
CA ASP A 102 -13.38 -18.22 15.97
C ASP A 102 -11.96 -17.89 15.47
N GLY A 103 -11.46 -16.68 15.77
CA GLY A 103 -10.15 -16.21 15.36
C GLY A 103 -10.08 -15.65 13.93
N LYS A 104 -11.20 -15.62 13.22
CA LYS A 104 -11.31 -14.95 11.91
C LYS A 104 -11.52 -13.44 12.05
N LEU A 105 -11.44 -12.76 10.94
CA LEU A 105 -11.67 -11.33 10.82
C LEU A 105 -12.84 -11.06 9.87
N LEU A 106 -13.88 -10.38 10.37
CA LEU A 106 -14.98 -9.92 9.52
C LEU A 106 -14.63 -8.56 8.93
N VAL A 107 -14.41 -8.51 7.63
CA VAL A 107 -14.16 -7.30 6.85
C VAL A 107 -15.49 -6.78 6.33
N GLN A 108 -15.85 -5.55 6.73
CA GLN A 108 -17.04 -4.85 6.27
C GLN A 108 -16.65 -3.68 5.38
N GLY A 109 -17.19 -3.66 4.18
CA GLY A 109 -16.89 -2.63 3.18
C GLY A 109 -18.05 -2.40 2.24
N VAL A 110 -17.79 -1.57 1.23
CA VAL A 110 -18.74 -1.27 0.14
C VAL A 110 -18.05 -1.54 -1.18
N ASP A 111 -18.73 -2.26 -2.07
CA ASP A 111 -18.41 -2.30 -3.49
C ASP A 111 -19.05 -1.09 -4.18
N LEU A 112 -18.22 -0.21 -4.72
CA LEU A 112 -18.68 1.02 -5.38
C LEU A 112 -19.17 0.79 -6.81
N LEU A 113 -18.80 -0.34 -7.43
CA LEU A 113 -19.30 -0.67 -8.77
C LEU A 113 -20.72 -1.20 -8.73
N ASP A 114 -20.97 -2.13 -7.81
CA ASP A 114 -22.29 -2.75 -7.62
C ASP A 114 -23.17 -1.99 -6.62
N ASN A 115 -22.62 -0.98 -5.95
CA ASN A 115 -23.28 -0.23 -4.86
C ASN A 115 -23.85 -1.13 -3.76
N LYS A 116 -23.07 -2.15 -3.35
CA LYS A 116 -23.47 -3.14 -2.37
C LYS A 116 -22.57 -3.14 -1.15
N GLN A 117 -23.17 -3.37 0.02
CA GLN A 117 -22.40 -3.68 1.22
C GLN A 117 -21.81 -5.08 1.13
N ILE A 118 -20.52 -5.19 1.44
CA ILE A 118 -19.79 -6.45 1.48
C ILE A 118 -19.45 -6.79 2.91
N LYS A 119 -19.70 -8.04 3.28
CA LYS A 119 -19.20 -8.68 4.51
C LYS A 119 -18.39 -9.90 4.07
N LYS A 120 -17.10 -9.88 4.34
CA LYS A 120 -16.20 -10.97 3.97
C LYS A 120 -15.42 -11.46 5.18
N GLU A 121 -15.49 -12.74 5.45
CA GLU A 121 -14.61 -13.38 6.43
C GLU A 121 -13.21 -13.53 5.84
N ALA A 122 -12.20 -13.29 6.66
CA ALA A 122 -10.80 -13.45 6.30
C ALA A 122 -10.03 -14.13 7.44
N ASP A 123 -9.10 -14.99 7.07
CA ASP A 123 -8.13 -15.56 8.00
C ASP A 123 -6.98 -14.59 8.28
N MET A 124 -6.70 -13.72 7.31
CA MET A 124 -5.65 -12.71 7.41
C MET A 124 -6.04 -11.45 6.65
N VAL A 125 -5.80 -10.30 7.27
CA VAL A 125 -5.97 -8.99 6.65
C VAL A 125 -4.61 -8.31 6.58
N VAL A 126 -4.24 -7.83 5.39
CA VAL A 126 -3.00 -7.11 5.12
C VAL A 126 -3.32 -5.64 4.83
N LEU A 127 -2.74 -4.76 5.63
CA LEU A 127 -2.94 -3.32 5.48
C LEU A 127 -1.82 -2.72 4.63
N ALA A 128 -2.18 -2.12 3.48
CA ALA A 128 -1.26 -1.33 2.67
C ALA A 128 -1.15 0.08 3.26
N ALA A 129 -0.33 0.19 4.30
CA ALA A 129 -0.19 1.40 5.09
C ALA A 129 0.54 2.53 4.34
N ALA A 130 0.23 3.77 4.73
CA ALA A 130 0.87 4.96 4.21
C ALA A 130 2.37 4.98 4.48
N ILE A 131 3.14 5.50 3.51
CA ILE A 131 4.55 5.85 3.72
C ILE A 131 4.59 7.23 4.34
N GLU A 132 5.29 7.34 5.46
CA GLU A 132 5.52 8.61 6.14
C GLU A 132 7.00 8.99 6.12
N PRO A 133 7.32 10.29 6.15
CA PRO A 133 8.69 10.73 6.32
C PRO A 133 9.22 10.31 7.70
N ASN A 134 10.53 10.10 7.78
CA ASN A 134 11.16 9.82 9.07
C ASN A 134 10.93 11.01 10.03
N PRO A 135 10.60 10.76 11.30
CA PRO A 135 10.39 11.83 12.29
C PRO A 135 11.56 12.83 12.41
N ASP A 136 12.78 12.36 12.19
CA ASP A 136 14.01 13.20 12.28
C ASP A 136 14.29 14.03 11.02
N VAL A 137 13.47 13.95 9.97
CA VAL A 137 13.73 14.70 8.71
C VAL A 137 13.88 16.20 8.96
N ARG A 138 13.06 16.80 9.82
CA ARG A 138 13.19 18.24 10.15
C ARG A 138 14.53 18.58 10.76
N LYS A 139 15.03 17.75 11.66
CA LYS A 139 16.34 17.94 12.30
C LYS A 139 17.46 17.83 11.28
N ILE A 140 17.42 16.80 10.44
CA ILE A 140 18.39 16.58 9.35
C ILE A 140 18.35 17.75 8.36
N ALA A 141 17.16 18.17 7.94
CA ALA A 141 16.99 19.30 7.01
C ALA A 141 17.58 20.60 7.58
N THR A 142 17.36 20.88 8.88
CA THR A 142 17.95 22.04 9.53
C THR A 142 19.47 21.96 9.58
N MET A 143 20.04 20.80 9.93
CA MET A 143 21.50 20.60 9.98
C MET A 143 22.16 20.78 8.60
N LEU A 144 21.49 20.37 7.54
CA LEU A 144 21.96 20.42 6.17
C LEU A 144 21.53 21.69 5.41
N THR A 145 20.75 22.57 6.04
CA THR A 145 20.12 23.72 5.40
C THR A 145 19.32 23.29 4.14
N ALA A 146 18.69 22.11 4.21
CA ALA A 146 17.88 21.55 3.14
C ALA A 146 16.40 21.92 3.32
N SER A 147 15.71 22.08 2.20
CA SER A 147 14.27 22.40 2.21
C SER A 147 13.40 21.16 2.37
N ILE A 148 12.25 21.32 3.02
CA ILE A 148 11.20 20.28 3.15
C ILE A 148 9.88 20.79 2.59
N ASP A 149 9.05 19.86 2.12
CA ASP A 149 7.69 20.16 1.66
C ASP A 149 6.68 20.20 2.83
N THR A 150 5.41 20.46 2.51
CA THR A 150 4.30 20.50 3.47
C THR A 150 4.04 19.16 4.16
N ASN A 151 4.51 18.06 3.57
CA ASN A 151 4.39 16.69 4.12
C ASN A 151 5.64 16.24 4.88
N ASN A 152 6.63 17.12 5.05
CA ASN A 152 7.93 16.88 5.67
C ASN A 152 8.86 15.94 4.88
N PHE A 153 8.73 15.85 3.57
CA PHE A 153 9.75 15.27 2.72
C PHE A 153 10.75 16.32 2.25
N LEU A 154 11.99 15.91 2.01
CA LEU A 154 13.00 16.79 1.41
C LEU A 154 12.60 17.15 -0.01
N THR A 155 12.84 18.41 -0.42
CA THR A 155 12.46 18.88 -1.75
C THR A 155 13.65 18.94 -2.69
N GLU A 156 13.41 18.53 -3.92
CA GLU A 156 14.36 18.71 -5.03
C GLU A 156 14.43 20.17 -5.50
N ALA A 157 15.56 20.53 -6.09
CA ALA A 157 15.76 21.86 -6.66
C ALA A 157 14.83 22.14 -7.86
N HIS A 158 14.54 21.12 -8.66
CA HIS A 158 13.55 21.19 -9.74
C HIS A 158 13.13 19.78 -10.17
N ALA A 159 11.84 19.50 -10.15
CA ALA A 159 11.27 18.17 -10.37
C ALA A 159 11.67 17.48 -11.69
N LYS A 160 11.95 18.26 -12.76
CA LYS A 160 12.33 17.72 -14.08
C LYS A 160 13.81 17.93 -14.40
N LEU A 161 14.35 19.11 -14.11
CA LEU A 161 15.69 19.50 -14.54
C LEU A 161 16.77 19.11 -13.53
N ARG A 162 16.44 19.08 -12.23
CA ARG A 162 17.35 18.74 -11.14
C ARG A 162 16.64 17.87 -10.09
N PRO A 163 16.20 16.66 -10.48
CA PRO A 163 15.29 15.85 -9.67
C PRO A 163 15.97 15.13 -8.50
N VAL A 164 17.28 15.06 -8.47
CA VAL A 164 18.07 14.39 -7.43
C VAL A 164 18.90 15.36 -6.58
N GLU A 165 18.93 16.62 -6.92
CA GLU A 165 19.66 17.64 -6.17
C GLU A 165 18.70 18.41 -5.27
N SER A 166 19.13 18.73 -4.06
CA SER A 166 18.41 19.67 -3.21
C SER A 166 18.67 21.12 -3.68
N PRO A 167 17.89 22.12 -3.25
CA PRO A 167 18.23 23.53 -3.48
C PRO A 167 19.59 23.93 -2.90
N THR A 168 20.07 23.22 -1.87
CA THR A 168 21.37 23.44 -1.25
C THR A 168 22.46 22.67 -2.01
N ALA A 169 23.49 23.38 -2.47
CA ALA A 169 24.56 22.79 -3.25
C ALA A 169 25.30 21.68 -2.49
N GLY A 170 25.66 20.62 -3.18
CA GLY A 170 26.38 19.46 -2.63
C GLY A 170 25.52 18.44 -1.90
N ILE A 171 24.21 18.66 -1.81
CA ILE A 171 23.25 17.72 -1.18
C ILE A 171 22.38 17.06 -2.25
N PHE A 172 22.43 15.74 -2.28
CA PHE A 172 21.68 14.91 -3.22
C PHE A 172 20.62 14.10 -2.48
N LEU A 173 19.45 13.94 -3.10
CA LEU A 173 18.31 13.25 -2.55
C LEU A 173 18.19 11.85 -3.16
N SER A 174 17.93 10.85 -2.33
CA SER A 174 17.82 9.46 -2.75
C SER A 174 16.67 8.74 -2.05
N GLY A 175 15.97 7.87 -2.80
CA GLY A 175 14.88 7.05 -2.27
C GLY A 175 13.69 7.87 -1.77
N VAL A 176 13.04 7.37 -0.72
CA VAL A 176 11.77 7.93 -0.19
C VAL A 176 11.97 9.23 0.62
N CYS A 177 13.20 9.70 0.83
CA CYS A 177 13.44 10.97 1.54
C CYS A 177 12.78 12.18 0.85
N GLN A 178 12.55 12.08 -0.45
CA GLN A 178 11.96 13.07 -1.34
C GLN A 178 10.44 12.86 -1.55
N GLY A 179 9.85 11.86 -0.88
CA GLY A 179 8.46 11.45 -1.03
C GLY A 179 8.30 10.12 -1.75
N PRO A 180 7.12 9.53 -1.70
CA PRO A 180 6.80 8.32 -2.46
C PRO A 180 6.81 8.63 -3.96
N LYS A 181 7.60 7.88 -4.74
CA LYS A 181 7.77 8.08 -6.20
C LYS A 181 7.64 6.79 -6.98
#